data_0857b6b3369508b55d4483260287726d
#
_entry.id   0857b6b3369508b55d4483260287726d
#
_cell.length_a   1.000
_cell.length_b   1.000
_cell.length_c   1.000
_cell.angle_alpha   90.00
_cell.angle_beta   90.00
_cell.angle_gamma   90.00
#
_symmetry.space_group_name_H-M   'P 1'
#
loop_
_entity.id
_entity.type
_entity.pdbx_description
1 polymer ?
#
loop_
_entity_poly.entity_id
_entity_poly.type
_entity_poly.pdbx_seq_one_letter_code
_entity_poly.pdbx_strand_id
1 'polypeptide(L)'
;RSYHYENVPFKVPEVWVWTTLGEILELVSGQDFPPEKYNANIAGIPYIIGASNIENEQLIINRWTESPSVYSYLNDLLVVCKGAGVGKMAINNIGVAHIARQIQAVRGYTNYTDIKYIKAVVKNNIENIISKANGLIPGLKRELLLSLQLPLPPISEQRRIVCEIERWFFLIDQIEQGKADLQTVIKQAKSKILDLA
;
A
#
# COMPACT_ATOMS: atom_id res chain seq x y z
N ARG A 1 24.50 -19.09 -4.57
CA ARG A 1 24.00 -19.93 -3.46
C ARG A 1 22.50 -19.65 -3.35
N SER A 2 21.66 -20.62 -3.76
CA SER A 2 20.23 -20.57 -3.48
C SER A 2 20.05 -20.73 -1.97
N TYR A 3 19.55 -19.72 -1.29
CA TYR A 3 19.11 -19.85 0.08
C TYR A 3 17.82 -20.70 0.06
N HIS A 4 17.94 -21.98 0.38
CA HIS A 4 16.79 -22.83 0.63
C HIS A 4 16.29 -22.50 2.02
N TYR A 5 15.17 -21.79 2.11
CA TYR A 5 14.42 -21.68 3.35
C TYR A 5 13.82 -23.05 3.65
N GLU A 6 14.19 -23.66 4.76
CA GLU A 6 13.70 -25.01 5.15
C GLU A 6 12.20 -25.05 5.47
N ASN A 7 11.60 -23.91 5.82
CA ASN A 7 10.18 -23.80 6.18
C ASN A 7 9.48 -22.73 5.35
N VAL A 8 9.24 -23.02 4.08
CA VAL A 8 8.44 -22.16 3.20
C VAL A 8 6.96 -22.51 3.28
N PRO A 9 6.03 -21.52 3.18
CA PRO A 9 4.60 -21.77 3.30
C PRO A 9 4.03 -22.72 2.22
N PHE A 10 4.61 -22.70 1.03
CA PHE A 10 4.20 -23.54 -0.11
C PHE A 10 5.33 -23.67 -1.14
N LYS A 11 5.20 -24.62 -2.04
CA LYS A 11 6.14 -24.82 -3.16
C LYS A 11 5.89 -23.75 -4.23
N VAL A 12 6.98 -23.19 -4.76
CA VAL A 12 6.94 -22.24 -5.89
C VAL A 12 7.63 -22.85 -7.11
N PRO A 13 7.41 -22.32 -8.34
CA PRO A 13 8.17 -22.72 -9.53
C PRO A 13 9.68 -22.61 -9.32
N GLU A 14 10.45 -23.46 -9.98
CA GLU A 14 11.91 -23.54 -9.79
C GLU A 14 12.67 -22.23 -10.04
N VAL A 15 12.12 -21.37 -10.92
CA VAL A 15 12.69 -20.07 -11.25
C VAL A 15 12.34 -18.96 -10.24
N TRP A 16 11.49 -19.27 -9.27
CA TRP A 16 11.16 -18.33 -8.19
C TRP A 16 12.06 -18.59 -6.99
N VAL A 17 12.31 -17.57 -6.21
CA VAL A 17 13.08 -17.71 -4.97
C VAL A 17 12.25 -17.21 -3.78
N TRP A 18 12.38 -17.87 -2.64
CA TRP A 18 11.89 -17.33 -1.39
C TRP A 18 12.92 -16.36 -0.84
N THR A 19 12.44 -15.24 -0.31
CA THR A 19 13.25 -14.20 0.29
C THR A 19 12.48 -13.50 1.41
N THR A 20 13.09 -12.56 2.09
CA THR A 20 12.40 -11.64 3.00
C THR A 20 12.33 -10.24 2.41
N LEU A 21 11.36 -9.46 2.86
CA LEU A 21 11.22 -8.07 2.42
C LEU A 21 12.53 -7.28 2.69
N GLY A 22 13.17 -7.53 3.84
CA GLY A 22 14.40 -6.84 4.23
C GLY A 22 15.64 -7.17 3.39
N GLU A 23 15.64 -8.29 2.65
CA GLU A 23 16.74 -8.67 1.76
C GLU A 23 16.70 -7.97 0.40
N ILE A 24 15.49 -7.52 -0.01
CA ILE A 24 15.26 -7.00 -1.37
C ILE A 24 14.78 -5.55 -1.41
N LEU A 25 14.58 -4.90 -0.25
CA LEU A 25 14.01 -3.56 -0.13
C LEU A 25 14.71 -2.75 0.96
N GLU A 26 14.77 -1.44 0.74
CA GLU A 26 15.10 -0.47 1.77
C GLU A 26 13.83 0.00 2.48
N LEU A 27 13.88 0.12 3.81
CA LEU A 27 12.79 0.66 4.61
C LEU A 27 13.21 2.00 5.23
N VAL A 28 12.54 3.07 4.83
CA VAL A 28 12.81 4.44 5.30
C VAL A 28 11.74 4.84 6.31
N SER A 29 12.15 5.13 7.55
CA SER A 29 11.25 5.60 8.61
C SER A 29 11.12 7.11 8.58
N GLY A 30 9.90 7.63 8.60
CA GLY A 30 9.63 9.05 8.59
C GLY A 30 9.93 9.75 9.92
N GLN A 31 9.89 11.08 9.89
CA GLN A 31 10.13 11.97 11.02
C GLN A 31 9.02 13.00 11.14
N ASP A 32 8.48 13.17 12.35
CA ASP A 32 7.46 14.19 12.61
C ASP A 32 8.06 15.59 12.64
N PHE A 33 7.26 16.55 12.21
CA PHE A 33 7.56 17.97 12.35
C PHE A 33 6.60 18.66 13.30
N PRO A 34 7.08 19.64 14.07
CA PRO A 34 6.20 20.53 14.82
C PRO A 34 5.44 21.46 13.86
N PRO A 35 4.30 22.06 14.29
CA PRO A 35 3.39 22.80 13.41
C PRO A 35 4.03 23.96 12.64
N GLU A 36 5.06 24.60 13.18
CA GLU A 36 5.79 25.70 12.55
C GLU A 36 6.67 25.29 11.35
N LYS A 37 6.91 24.00 11.15
CA LYS A 37 7.74 23.48 10.05
C LYS A 37 6.94 22.99 8.84
N TYR A 38 5.63 23.10 8.88
CA TYR A 38 4.79 22.74 7.73
C TYR A 38 3.63 23.73 7.57
N ASN A 39 3.03 23.74 6.39
CA ASN A 39 2.01 24.70 6.00
C ASN A 39 0.88 24.06 5.19
N ALA A 40 -0.18 24.83 4.89
CA ALA A 40 -1.29 24.43 4.04
C ALA A 40 -1.39 25.27 2.74
N ASN A 41 -0.42 26.15 2.48
CA ASN A 41 -0.39 27.09 1.35
C ASN A 41 0.52 26.64 0.20
N ILE A 42 0.84 25.35 0.13
CA ILE A 42 1.60 24.71 -0.97
C ILE A 42 3.07 25.22 -1.05
N ALA A 43 3.63 25.70 0.03
CA ALA A 43 5.03 26.11 0.05
C ALA A 43 5.94 24.93 0.38
N GLY A 44 6.85 24.60 -0.53
CA GLY A 44 7.81 23.51 -0.40
C GLY A 44 7.32 22.19 -1.02
N ILE A 45 7.75 21.04 -0.45
CA ILE A 45 7.36 19.72 -0.91
C ILE A 45 6.19 19.15 -0.10
N PRO A 46 5.40 18.21 -0.65
CA PRO A 46 4.35 17.52 0.09
C PRO A 46 4.85 16.91 1.40
N TYR A 47 4.03 17.01 2.45
CA TYR A 47 4.26 16.39 3.74
C TYR A 47 3.16 15.37 4.05
N ILE A 48 3.52 14.09 4.07
CA ILE A 48 2.60 12.97 4.30
C ILE A 48 2.68 12.58 5.78
N ILE A 49 1.63 12.91 6.53
CA ILE A 49 1.63 12.80 7.99
C ILE A 49 1.22 11.39 8.43
N GLY A 50 0.21 10.79 7.78
CA GLY A 50 -0.29 9.51 8.23
C GLY A 50 -1.53 9.03 7.45
N ALA A 51 -2.40 8.31 8.13
CA ALA A 51 -3.57 7.65 7.54
C ALA A 51 -4.57 8.61 6.84
N SER A 52 -4.64 9.87 7.25
CA SER A 52 -5.49 10.90 6.62
C SER A 52 -5.01 11.32 5.23
N ASN A 53 -3.76 10.99 4.89
CA ASN A 53 -3.20 11.25 3.57
C ASN A 53 -3.36 10.06 2.61
N ILE A 54 -4.02 8.97 3.04
CA ILE A 54 -4.24 7.79 2.21
C ILE A 54 -5.73 7.44 2.21
N GLU A 55 -6.35 7.58 1.05
CA GLU A 55 -7.74 7.21 0.79
C GLU A 55 -7.82 6.39 -0.50
N ASN A 56 -8.50 5.25 -0.46
CA ASN A 56 -8.62 4.33 -1.59
C ASN A 56 -7.26 4.00 -2.25
N GLU A 57 -6.22 3.82 -1.43
CA GLU A 57 -4.85 3.56 -1.88
C GLU A 57 -4.21 4.68 -2.72
N GLN A 58 -4.77 5.89 -2.66
CA GLN A 58 -4.27 7.11 -3.30
C GLN A 58 -3.78 8.11 -2.27
N LEU A 59 -2.81 8.94 -2.65
CA LEU A 59 -2.30 10.00 -1.80
C LEU A 59 -3.17 11.26 -1.91
N ILE A 60 -3.57 11.78 -0.75
CA ILE A 60 -4.24 13.09 -0.61
C ILE A 60 -3.30 14.03 0.12
N ILE A 61 -2.88 15.10 -0.56
CA ILE A 61 -1.93 16.06 -0.04
C ILE A 61 -2.64 17.31 0.46
N ASN A 62 -2.44 17.60 1.73
CA ASN A 62 -3.02 18.76 2.41
C ASN A 62 -2.02 19.53 3.29
N ARG A 63 -0.75 19.12 3.27
CA ARG A 63 0.35 19.76 4.01
C ARG A 63 1.62 19.75 3.18
N TRP A 64 2.45 20.78 3.37
CA TRP A 64 3.74 21.00 2.70
C TRP A 64 4.79 21.44 3.68
N THR A 65 6.07 21.25 3.34
CA THR A 65 7.20 21.72 4.14
C THR A 65 8.33 22.24 3.26
N GLU A 66 8.94 23.34 3.67
CA GLU A 66 10.13 23.92 3.03
C GLU A 66 11.44 23.40 3.66
N SER A 67 11.35 22.63 4.75
CA SER A 67 12.51 22.12 5.48
C SER A 67 12.46 20.59 5.63
N PRO A 68 12.36 19.82 4.52
CA PRO A 68 12.27 18.37 4.59
C PRO A 68 13.54 17.73 5.12
N SER A 69 13.43 16.61 5.84
CA SER A 69 14.56 15.85 6.38
C SER A 69 14.56 14.38 6.00
N VAL A 70 13.39 13.78 5.82
CA VAL A 70 13.24 12.38 5.41
C VAL A 70 12.38 12.31 4.15
N TYR A 71 12.91 11.69 3.11
CA TYR A 71 12.34 11.73 1.78
C TYR A 71 11.73 10.39 1.37
N SER A 72 10.51 10.46 0.85
CA SER A 72 9.95 9.47 -0.05
C SER A 72 10.11 9.95 -1.49
N TYR A 73 10.33 9.00 -2.39
CA TYR A 73 10.50 9.25 -3.82
C TYR A 73 9.39 8.57 -4.64
N LEU A 74 9.32 8.94 -5.89
CA LEU A 74 8.42 8.29 -6.85
C LEU A 74 8.60 6.75 -6.80
N ASN A 75 7.48 6.03 -6.76
CA ASN A 75 7.41 4.58 -6.65
C ASN A 75 7.81 3.97 -5.28
N ASP A 76 8.05 4.76 -4.24
CA ASP A 76 8.08 4.20 -2.90
C ASP A 76 6.67 3.73 -2.49
N LEU A 77 6.55 2.57 -1.86
CA LEU A 77 5.31 2.14 -1.22
C LEU A 77 5.26 2.73 0.20
N LEU A 78 4.30 3.61 0.44
CA LEU A 78 4.06 4.23 1.74
C LEU A 78 3.10 3.38 2.54
N VAL A 79 3.49 2.98 3.74
CA VAL A 79 2.70 2.14 4.64
C VAL A 79 2.50 2.88 5.96
N VAL A 80 1.25 3.00 6.41
CA VAL A 80 0.94 3.52 7.74
C VAL A 80 1.28 2.46 8.78
N CYS A 81 2.21 2.77 9.66
CA CYS A 81 2.73 1.83 10.65
C CYS A 81 2.28 2.13 12.07
N LYS A 82 1.67 3.29 12.33
CA LYS A 82 1.21 3.72 13.67
C LYS A 82 -0.14 4.43 13.59
N GLY A 83 -0.92 4.31 14.66
CA GLY A 83 -2.21 4.99 14.79
C GLY A 83 -3.39 4.21 14.20
N ALA A 84 -4.56 4.85 14.13
CA ALA A 84 -5.82 4.22 13.77
C ALA A 84 -5.91 3.67 12.33
N GLY A 85 -5.00 4.09 11.45
CA GLY A 85 -4.98 3.65 10.05
C GLY A 85 -3.85 2.67 9.72
N VAL A 86 -3.30 1.98 10.71
CA VAL A 86 -2.24 0.96 10.49
C VAL A 86 -2.66 -0.02 9.41
N GLY A 87 -1.76 -0.24 8.44
CA GLY A 87 -1.99 -1.08 7.28
C GLY A 87 -2.50 -0.36 6.03
N LYS A 88 -3.01 0.88 6.14
CA LYS A 88 -3.27 1.70 4.94
C LYS A 88 -1.97 1.90 4.16
N MET A 89 -2.06 1.84 2.85
CA MET A 89 -0.89 1.99 1.99
C MET A 89 -1.22 2.63 0.65
N ALA A 90 -0.26 3.35 0.08
CA ALA A 90 -0.31 3.93 -1.25
C ALA A 90 1.07 3.94 -1.89
N ILE A 91 1.14 3.82 -3.21
CA ILE A 91 2.40 4.05 -3.93
C ILE A 91 2.56 5.56 -4.13
N ASN A 92 3.73 6.08 -3.84
CA ASN A 92 4.05 7.47 -4.08
C ASN A 92 4.11 7.75 -5.59
N ASN A 93 3.11 8.45 -6.09
CA ASN A 93 2.97 8.88 -7.48
C ASN A 93 3.14 10.40 -7.67
N ILE A 94 3.50 11.12 -6.60
CA ILE A 94 3.61 12.58 -6.60
C ILE A 94 5.06 13.10 -6.68
N GLY A 95 6.04 12.20 -6.66
CA GLY A 95 7.45 12.54 -6.69
C GLY A 95 8.08 12.63 -5.30
N VAL A 96 8.81 13.71 -5.03
CA VAL A 96 9.48 13.88 -3.72
C VAL A 96 8.50 14.37 -2.67
N ALA A 97 8.45 13.69 -1.54
CA ALA A 97 7.64 14.08 -0.38
C ALA A 97 8.40 13.85 0.93
N HIS A 98 8.13 14.66 1.95
CA HIS A 98 8.53 14.36 3.32
C HIS A 98 7.50 13.42 3.97
N ILE A 99 7.95 12.44 4.76
CA ILE A 99 7.08 11.51 5.46
C ILE A 99 7.24 11.61 6.98
N ALA A 100 6.11 11.58 7.69
CA ALA A 100 6.08 11.62 9.15
C ALA A 100 6.32 10.23 9.77
N ARG A 101 6.57 10.18 11.06
CA ARG A 101 6.89 8.99 11.84
C ARG A 101 5.84 7.87 11.76
N GLN A 102 4.59 8.20 11.41
CA GLN A 102 3.54 7.21 11.22
C GLN A 102 3.69 6.41 9.93
N ILE A 103 4.48 6.92 8.97
CA ILE A 103 4.71 6.33 7.65
C ILE A 103 6.08 5.67 7.59
N GLN A 104 6.12 4.52 6.95
CA GLN A 104 7.36 3.93 6.45
C GLN A 104 7.27 3.85 4.93
N ALA A 105 8.34 4.28 4.26
CA ALA A 105 8.49 4.10 2.82
C ALA A 105 9.27 2.81 2.55
N VAL A 106 8.68 1.92 1.78
CA VAL A 106 9.26 0.69 1.26
C VAL A 106 9.79 0.99 -0.13
N ARG A 107 11.10 0.98 -0.29
CA ARG A 107 11.79 1.32 -1.53
C ARG A 107 12.38 0.08 -2.17
N GLY A 108 11.91 -0.25 -3.36
CA GLY A 108 12.36 -1.40 -4.12
C GLY A 108 13.61 -1.10 -4.96
N TYR A 109 14.42 -2.13 -5.17
CA TYR A 109 15.48 -2.10 -6.18
C TYR A 109 14.87 -2.41 -7.55
N THR A 110 14.75 -1.40 -8.41
CA THR A 110 14.00 -1.42 -9.68
C THR A 110 14.36 -2.53 -10.65
N ASN A 111 15.57 -3.10 -10.53
CA ASN A 111 16.03 -4.20 -11.39
C ASN A 111 15.46 -5.57 -10.97
N TYR A 112 14.98 -5.70 -9.72
CA TYR A 112 14.57 -6.99 -9.16
C TYR A 112 13.13 -6.99 -8.63
N THR A 113 12.57 -5.81 -8.34
CA THR A 113 11.26 -5.70 -7.69
C THR A 113 10.34 -4.76 -8.45
N ASP A 114 9.12 -5.21 -8.67
CA ASP A 114 7.99 -4.38 -9.07
C ASP A 114 7.24 -3.93 -7.82
N ILE A 115 7.12 -2.63 -7.59
CA ILE A 115 6.54 -2.10 -6.35
C ILE A 115 5.04 -2.44 -6.21
N LYS A 116 4.31 -2.62 -7.31
CA LYS A 116 2.92 -3.05 -7.29
C LYS A 116 2.80 -4.51 -6.86
N TYR A 117 3.74 -5.37 -7.29
CA TYR A 117 3.84 -6.74 -6.80
C TYR A 117 4.11 -6.78 -5.30
N ILE A 118 5.08 -6.00 -4.83
CA ILE A 118 5.40 -5.88 -3.41
C ILE A 118 4.18 -5.37 -2.62
N LYS A 119 3.48 -4.35 -3.12
CA LYS A 119 2.24 -3.85 -2.51
C LYS A 119 1.20 -4.95 -2.37
N ALA A 120 0.98 -5.77 -3.41
CA ALA A 120 0.02 -6.88 -3.37
C ALA A 120 0.41 -7.91 -2.30
N VAL A 121 1.69 -8.28 -2.20
CA VAL A 121 2.20 -9.21 -1.18
C VAL A 121 2.02 -8.64 0.23
N VAL A 122 2.44 -7.39 0.46
CA VAL A 122 2.31 -6.73 1.77
C VAL A 122 0.84 -6.62 2.16
N LYS A 123 -0.02 -6.18 1.25
CA LYS A 123 -1.46 -6.04 1.48
C LYS A 123 -2.11 -7.37 1.88
N ASN A 124 -1.77 -8.47 1.20
CA ASN A 124 -2.30 -9.79 1.50
C ASN A 124 -1.87 -10.33 2.87
N ASN A 125 -0.74 -9.85 3.39
CA ASN A 125 -0.19 -10.31 4.67
C ASN A 125 -0.38 -9.32 5.82
N ILE A 126 -0.91 -8.12 5.56
CA ILE A 126 -0.89 -7.01 6.51
C ILE A 126 -1.65 -7.33 7.80
N GLU A 127 -2.80 -7.99 7.72
CA GLU A 127 -3.60 -8.37 8.89
C GLU A 127 -2.87 -9.39 9.76
N ASN A 128 -2.21 -10.38 9.15
CA ASN A 128 -1.41 -11.36 9.86
C ASN A 128 -0.19 -10.72 10.54
N ILE A 129 0.40 -9.71 9.91
CA ILE A 129 1.54 -8.99 10.49
C ILE A 129 1.09 -8.14 11.68
N ILE A 130 -0.05 -7.45 11.55
CA ILE A 130 -0.63 -6.63 12.62
C ILE A 130 -1.06 -7.49 13.81
N SER A 131 -1.69 -8.64 13.57
CA SER A 131 -2.15 -9.55 14.64
C SER A 131 -1.00 -10.14 15.47
N LYS A 132 0.18 -10.31 14.87
CA LYS A 132 1.40 -10.74 15.57
C LYS A 132 2.06 -9.62 16.40
N ALA A 133 1.65 -8.37 16.18
CA ALA A 133 2.14 -7.23 16.93
C ALA A 133 1.40 -7.17 18.29
N ASN A 134 1.83 -7.95 19.28
CA ASN A 134 1.28 -7.95 20.63
C ASN A 134 1.44 -6.57 21.29
N GLY A 135 0.34 -5.85 21.54
CA GLY A 135 0.35 -4.58 22.28
C GLY A 135 -1.01 -3.90 22.33
N LEU A 136 -1.21 -3.04 23.33
CA LEU A 136 -2.43 -2.22 23.53
C LEU A 136 -2.65 -1.18 22.42
N ILE A 137 -1.60 -0.82 21.68
CA ILE A 137 -1.66 0.13 20.56
C ILE A 137 -1.30 -0.63 19.29
N PRO A 138 -2.20 -0.70 18.29
CA PRO A 138 -1.87 -1.27 16.99
C PRO A 138 -0.66 -0.55 16.38
N GLY A 139 0.37 -1.31 16.02
CA GLY A 139 1.56 -0.79 15.37
C GLY A 139 2.25 -1.85 14.55
N LEU A 140 2.64 -1.47 13.35
CA LEU A 140 3.42 -2.32 12.46
C LEU A 140 4.89 -2.11 12.78
N LYS A 141 5.50 -3.05 13.49
CA LYS A 141 6.92 -2.98 13.82
C LYS A 141 7.76 -3.17 12.55
N ARG A 142 8.83 -2.38 12.45
CA ARG A 142 9.79 -2.44 11.35
C ARG A 142 10.32 -3.87 11.11
N GLU A 143 10.68 -4.56 12.17
CA GLU A 143 11.24 -5.92 12.14
C GLU A 143 10.24 -6.93 11.56
N LEU A 144 8.95 -6.78 11.91
CA LEU A 144 7.90 -7.66 11.38
C LEU A 144 7.69 -7.46 9.88
N LEU A 145 7.78 -6.21 9.41
CA LEU A 145 7.69 -5.93 7.98
C LEU A 145 8.92 -6.45 7.22
N LEU A 146 10.12 -6.23 7.75
CA LEU A 146 11.36 -6.71 7.13
C LEU A 146 11.47 -8.23 7.12
N SER A 147 10.93 -8.92 8.13
CA SER A 147 10.93 -10.39 8.21
C SER A 147 9.82 -11.08 7.41
N LEU A 148 8.95 -10.31 6.73
CA LEU A 148 7.92 -10.89 5.89
C LEU A 148 8.56 -11.72 4.78
N GLN A 149 8.30 -13.03 4.82
CA GLN A 149 8.70 -13.96 3.76
C GLN A 149 7.79 -13.79 2.55
N LEU A 150 8.38 -13.76 1.37
CA LEU A 150 7.64 -13.66 0.12
C LEU A 150 8.32 -14.50 -0.98
N PRO A 151 7.51 -15.07 -1.88
CA PRO A 151 8.04 -15.64 -3.11
C PRO A 151 8.39 -14.49 -4.06
N LEU A 152 9.57 -14.53 -4.64
CA LEU A 152 10.06 -13.53 -5.58
C LEU A 152 10.21 -14.15 -6.97
N PRO A 153 9.23 -13.92 -7.87
CA PRO A 153 9.35 -14.29 -9.29
C PRO A 153 10.38 -13.42 -10.02
N PRO A 154 10.84 -13.84 -11.21
CA PRO A 154 11.49 -12.92 -12.14
C PRO A 154 10.63 -11.67 -12.40
N ILE A 155 11.27 -10.52 -12.66
CA ILE A 155 10.57 -9.22 -12.78
C ILE A 155 9.46 -9.22 -13.85
N SER A 156 9.64 -9.94 -14.95
CA SER A 156 8.61 -10.09 -15.99
C SER A 156 7.36 -10.81 -15.48
N GLU A 157 7.56 -11.81 -14.63
CA GLU A 157 6.49 -12.57 -14.01
C GLU A 157 5.77 -11.75 -12.93
N GLN A 158 6.50 -10.97 -12.12
CA GLN A 158 5.91 -10.02 -11.19
C GLN A 158 4.94 -9.08 -11.91
N ARG A 159 5.37 -8.50 -13.04
CA ARG A 159 4.53 -7.61 -13.86
C ARG A 159 3.31 -8.32 -14.44
N ARG A 160 3.46 -9.57 -14.89
CA ARG A 160 2.34 -10.38 -15.39
C ARG A 160 1.31 -10.64 -14.27
N ILE A 161 1.76 -10.98 -13.06
CA ILE A 161 0.90 -11.17 -11.90
C ILE A 161 0.15 -9.88 -11.56
N VAL A 162 0.84 -8.75 -11.54
CA VAL A 162 0.22 -7.44 -11.29
C VAL A 162 -0.86 -7.13 -12.33
N CYS A 163 -0.58 -7.34 -13.61
CA CYS A 163 -1.53 -7.13 -14.69
C CYS A 163 -2.80 -7.98 -14.54
N GLU A 164 -2.65 -9.26 -14.15
CA GLU A 164 -3.80 -10.13 -13.88
C GLU A 164 -4.60 -9.68 -12.65
N ILE A 165 -3.94 -9.25 -11.58
CA ILE A 165 -4.60 -8.71 -10.40
C ILE A 165 -5.41 -7.45 -10.76
N GLU A 166 -4.81 -6.51 -11.47
CA GLU A 166 -5.48 -5.27 -11.91
C GLU A 166 -6.68 -5.58 -12.82
N ARG A 167 -6.55 -6.56 -13.72
CA ARG A 167 -7.64 -7.03 -14.59
C ARG A 167 -8.81 -7.59 -13.77
N TRP A 168 -8.56 -8.40 -12.77
CA TRP A 168 -9.61 -8.96 -11.92
C TRP A 168 -10.32 -7.89 -11.10
N PHE A 169 -9.59 -6.94 -10.54
CA PHE A 169 -10.20 -5.80 -9.84
C PHE A 169 -11.08 -4.97 -10.76
N PHE A 170 -10.60 -4.66 -11.98
CA PHE A 170 -11.41 -3.96 -12.97
C PHE A 170 -12.72 -4.68 -13.30
N LEU A 171 -12.70 -6.01 -13.46
CA LEU A 171 -13.91 -6.81 -13.70
C LEU A 171 -14.85 -6.80 -12.50
N ILE A 172 -14.33 -6.87 -11.29
CA ILE A 172 -15.12 -6.78 -10.06
C ILE A 172 -15.82 -5.43 -9.98
N ASP A 173 -15.10 -4.33 -10.20
CA ASP A 173 -15.66 -2.97 -10.19
C ASP A 173 -16.78 -2.82 -11.23
N GLN A 174 -16.62 -3.40 -12.42
CA GLN A 174 -17.68 -3.40 -13.45
C GLN A 174 -18.93 -4.17 -13.01
N ILE A 175 -18.75 -5.31 -12.36
CA ILE A 175 -19.87 -6.10 -11.82
C ILE A 175 -20.58 -5.33 -10.71
N GLU A 176 -19.86 -4.68 -9.81
CA GLU A 176 -20.41 -3.88 -8.73
C GLU A 176 -21.21 -2.68 -9.27
N GLN A 177 -20.67 -1.98 -10.29
CA GLN A 177 -21.36 -0.88 -10.94
C GLN A 177 -22.66 -1.36 -11.61
N GLY A 178 -22.60 -2.43 -12.39
CA GLY A 178 -23.79 -3.01 -13.04
C GLY A 178 -24.88 -3.44 -12.04
N LYS A 179 -24.46 -3.92 -10.87
CA LYS A 179 -25.37 -4.28 -9.77
C LYS A 179 -26.06 -3.05 -9.18
N ALA A 180 -25.33 -1.95 -8.98
CA ALA A 180 -25.87 -0.69 -8.50
C ALA A 180 -26.85 -0.07 -9.50
N ASP A 181 -26.53 -0.10 -10.80
CA ASP A 181 -27.39 0.37 -11.88
C ASP A 181 -28.71 -0.43 -11.93
N LEU A 182 -28.62 -1.76 -11.83
CA LEU A 182 -29.80 -2.64 -11.79
C LEU A 182 -30.69 -2.34 -10.58
N GLN A 183 -30.13 -2.14 -9.40
CA GLN A 183 -30.89 -1.75 -8.21
C GLN A 183 -31.63 -0.41 -8.40
N THR A 184 -30.99 0.54 -9.07
CA THR A 184 -31.58 1.84 -9.39
C THR A 184 -32.78 1.68 -10.33
N VAL A 185 -32.65 0.87 -11.39
CA VAL A 185 -33.75 0.57 -12.33
C VAL A 185 -34.91 -0.11 -11.63
N ILE A 186 -34.64 -1.09 -10.77
CA ILE A 186 -35.68 -1.79 -9.98
C ILE A 186 -36.44 -0.80 -9.08
N LYS A 187 -35.72 0.12 -8.40
CA LYS A 187 -36.33 1.14 -7.55
C LYS A 187 -37.25 2.07 -8.35
N GLN A 188 -36.78 2.52 -9.52
CA GLN A 188 -37.56 3.36 -10.41
C GLN A 188 -38.81 2.64 -10.95
N ALA A 189 -38.72 1.37 -11.33
CA ALA A 189 -39.85 0.58 -11.79
C ALA A 189 -40.89 0.40 -10.69
N LYS A 190 -40.44 0.08 -9.46
CA LYS A 190 -41.36 -0.04 -8.30
C LYS A 190 -42.10 1.26 -8.00
N SER A 191 -41.40 2.41 -8.04
CA SER A 191 -42.04 3.74 -7.84
C SER A 191 -43.12 3.97 -8.90
N LYS A 192 -42.83 3.76 -10.19
CA LYS A 192 -43.80 3.96 -11.26
C LYS A 192 -45.03 3.06 -11.14
N ILE A 193 -44.89 1.83 -10.65
CA ILE A 193 -46.04 0.93 -10.43
C ILE A 193 -46.90 1.45 -9.28
N LEU A 194 -46.32 1.98 -8.21
CA LEU A 194 -47.04 2.54 -7.08
C LEU A 194 -47.78 3.83 -7.44
N ASP A 195 -47.23 4.63 -8.37
CA ASP A 195 -47.87 5.86 -8.84
C ASP A 195 -49.06 5.59 -9.80
N LEU A 196 -49.22 4.34 -10.26
CA LEU A 196 -50.32 3.91 -11.15
C LEU A 196 -51.45 3.19 -10.40
N ALA A 197 -51.28 2.93 -9.11
CA ALA A 197 -52.26 2.23 -8.25
C ALA A 197 -53.06 3.23 -7.41
#